data_0b9c88e3cd639a97f739cb15aab4e10e
#
_entry.id   0b9c88e3cd639a97f739cb15aab4e10e
#
_cell.length_a   1.000
_cell.length_b   1.000
_cell.length_c   1.000
_cell.angle_alpha   90.00
_cell.angle_beta   90.00
_cell.angle_gamma   90.00
#
_symmetry.space_group_name_H-M   'P 1'
#
loop_
_entity.id
_entity.type
_entity.pdbx_description
1 polymer ?
#
loop_
_entity_poly.entity_id
_entity_poly.type
_entity_poly.pdbx_seq_one_letter_code
_entity_poly.pdbx_strand_id
1 'polypeptide(L)'
;MIESLTNFLSTGYFITDNKSTNSIEVRERLEGIVNQDIIFVLACNELKYELFKLSRGTKTKIMTLHDKEIAIFYFGIMIKMSRFKTLCPRPEIKNTISNEIEAKNCLSRFLDSNLFEIENYKKDAICLINEKNTYVVGYCDIDMIFHTISNDNSSLTMGAKVLANFTWKYMYFKQMIKEYDIELDQNQVDYKAILRNLLNLKN
;
A
#
# COMPACT_ATOMS: atom_id res chain seq x y z
N MET A 1 12.96 7.64 -16.97
CA MET A 1 12.23 6.50 -16.31
C MET A 1 13.18 5.69 -15.41
N ILE A 2 14.23 5.08 -15.94
CA ILE A 2 15.18 4.28 -15.16
C ILE A 2 15.91 5.12 -14.11
N GLU A 3 16.38 6.30 -14.47
CA GLU A 3 17.10 7.19 -13.55
C GLU A 3 16.23 7.58 -12.34
N SER A 4 14.98 7.97 -12.57
CA SER A 4 14.02 8.27 -11.51
C SER A 4 13.79 7.06 -10.60
N LEU A 5 13.65 5.85 -11.19
CA LEU A 5 13.44 4.62 -10.44
C LEU A 5 14.70 4.20 -9.67
N THR A 6 15.90 4.38 -10.25
CA THR A 6 17.18 4.09 -9.59
C THR A 6 17.36 4.98 -8.36
N ASN A 7 17.10 6.27 -8.50
CA ASN A 7 17.15 7.20 -7.38
C ASN A 7 16.13 6.86 -6.28
N PHE A 8 14.92 6.43 -6.68
CA PHE A 8 13.88 6.03 -5.76
C PHE A 8 14.21 4.74 -5.00
N LEU A 9 14.74 3.71 -5.68
CA LEU A 9 14.94 2.37 -5.10
C LEU A 9 16.26 2.20 -4.35
N SER A 10 17.25 3.04 -4.61
CA SER A 10 18.62 2.92 -4.04
C SER A 10 19.38 1.65 -4.44
N THR A 11 20.47 1.34 -3.75
CA THR A 11 21.44 0.27 -4.11
C THR A 11 20.96 -1.17 -3.88
N GLY A 12 19.82 -1.35 -3.21
CA GLY A 12 19.32 -2.70 -2.85
C GLY A 12 18.58 -3.42 -3.98
N TYR A 13 18.63 -2.92 -5.21
CA TYR A 13 17.88 -3.46 -6.34
C TYR A 13 18.72 -3.53 -7.61
N PHE A 14 18.42 -4.53 -8.44
CA PHE A 14 18.93 -4.66 -9.78
C PHE A 14 17.84 -4.29 -10.78
N ILE A 15 18.09 -3.27 -11.60
CA ILE A 15 17.13 -2.71 -12.55
C ILE A 15 17.61 -3.01 -13.96
N THR A 16 16.77 -3.61 -14.79
CA THR A 16 17.03 -3.92 -16.19
C THR A 16 16.04 -3.19 -17.08
N ASP A 17 16.55 -2.45 -18.07
CA ASP A 17 15.77 -1.90 -19.17
C ASP A 17 15.70 -2.89 -20.31
N ASN A 18 14.53 -3.44 -20.55
CA ASN A 18 14.32 -4.35 -21.66
C ASN A 18 13.69 -3.61 -22.83
N LYS A 19 14.52 -3.05 -23.70
CA LYS A 19 14.08 -2.26 -24.86
C LYS A 19 13.25 -3.08 -25.85
N SER A 20 13.49 -4.39 -25.97
CA SER A 20 12.76 -5.25 -26.92
C SER A 20 11.31 -5.46 -26.51
N THR A 21 11.01 -5.46 -25.23
CA THR A 21 9.66 -5.62 -24.66
C THR A 21 9.07 -4.32 -24.14
N ASN A 22 9.80 -3.20 -24.28
CA ASN A 22 9.44 -1.90 -23.72
C ASN A 22 9.03 -2.01 -22.24
N SER A 23 9.89 -2.65 -21.44
CA SER A 23 9.60 -2.89 -20.03
C SER A 23 10.82 -2.69 -19.15
N ILE A 24 10.56 -2.35 -17.89
CA ILE A 24 11.56 -2.28 -16.83
C ILE A 24 11.34 -3.45 -15.90
N GLU A 25 12.38 -4.21 -15.64
CA GLU A 25 12.38 -5.28 -14.65
C GLU A 25 13.19 -4.84 -13.43
N VAL A 26 12.65 -5.14 -12.24
CA VAL A 26 13.33 -4.87 -10.97
C VAL A 26 13.37 -6.16 -10.15
N ARG A 27 14.55 -6.48 -9.66
CA ARG A 27 14.83 -7.61 -8.79
C ARG A 27 15.52 -7.13 -7.53
N GLU A 28 15.21 -7.76 -6.43
CA GLU A 28 15.88 -7.50 -5.16
C GLU A 28 17.32 -8.00 -5.19
N ARG A 29 18.24 -7.23 -4.61
CA ARG A 29 19.63 -7.62 -4.42
C ARG A 29 19.93 -7.76 -2.94
N LEU A 30 20.25 -8.97 -2.50
CA LEU A 30 20.61 -9.30 -1.11
C LEU A 30 22.05 -9.76 -1.07
N GLU A 31 22.89 -9.10 -0.29
CA GLU A 31 24.32 -9.47 -0.12
C GLU A 31 25.07 -9.69 -1.45
N GLY A 32 24.75 -8.90 -2.47
CA GLY A 32 25.33 -9.03 -3.80
C GLY A 32 24.64 -10.05 -4.72
N ILE A 33 23.75 -10.89 -4.22
CA ILE A 33 23.02 -11.90 -4.98
C ILE A 33 21.69 -11.31 -5.45
N VAL A 34 21.38 -11.44 -6.74
CA VAL A 34 20.10 -11.01 -7.33
C VAL A 34 19.05 -12.09 -7.12
N ASN A 35 17.95 -11.73 -6.46
CA ASN A 35 16.83 -12.64 -6.25
C ASN A 35 16.16 -12.96 -7.60
N GLN A 36 16.04 -14.25 -7.93
CA GLN A 36 15.41 -14.72 -9.16
C GLN A 36 13.94 -15.14 -8.96
N ASP A 37 13.50 -15.33 -7.72
CA ASP A 37 12.17 -15.85 -7.41
C ASP A 37 11.07 -14.78 -7.54
N ILE A 38 11.43 -13.51 -7.33
CA ILE A 38 10.49 -12.40 -7.39
C ILE A 38 11.04 -11.34 -8.32
N ILE A 39 10.29 -11.05 -9.39
CA ILE A 39 10.60 -10.01 -10.36
C ILE A 39 9.38 -9.07 -10.44
N PHE A 40 9.63 -7.78 -10.33
CA PHE A 40 8.63 -6.77 -10.62
C PHE A 40 8.85 -6.24 -12.03
N VAL A 41 7.77 -6.06 -12.78
CA VAL A 41 7.82 -5.61 -14.18
C VAL A 41 6.87 -4.44 -14.37
N LEU A 42 7.40 -3.36 -14.93
CA LEU A 42 6.63 -2.25 -15.45
C LEU A 42 6.70 -2.32 -16.99
N ALA A 43 5.62 -2.72 -17.62
CA ALA A 43 5.49 -2.75 -19.07
C ALA A 43 4.88 -1.42 -19.56
N CYS A 44 5.51 -0.81 -20.57
CA CYS A 44 5.12 0.48 -21.10
C CYS A 44 4.50 0.27 -22.50
N ASN A 45 3.21 0.44 -22.60
CA ASN A 45 2.48 0.53 -23.88
C ASN A 45 2.15 1.99 -24.17
N GLU A 46 1.85 2.35 -25.40
CA GLU A 46 1.72 3.74 -25.88
C GLU A 46 0.93 4.68 -24.97
N LEU A 47 -0.11 4.17 -24.28
CA LEU A 47 -1.01 4.96 -23.42
C LEU A 47 -1.23 4.35 -22.04
N LYS A 48 -0.52 3.26 -21.69
CA LYS A 48 -0.76 2.51 -20.46
C LYS A 48 0.53 1.96 -19.88
N TYR A 49 0.60 1.95 -18.56
CA TYR A 49 1.66 1.37 -17.76
C TYR A 49 1.09 0.18 -16.98
N GLU A 50 1.49 -1.02 -17.32
CA GLU A 50 1.02 -2.24 -16.70
C GLU A 50 2.05 -2.76 -15.69
N LEU A 51 1.62 -2.92 -14.44
CA LEU A 51 2.45 -3.41 -13.35
C LEU A 51 2.20 -4.90 -13.14
N PHE A 52 3.28 -5.67 -13.11
CA PHE A 52 3.24 -7.12 -12.89
C PHE A 52 4.21 -7.52 -11.78
N LYS A 53 3.87 -8.64 -11.16
CA LYS A 53 4.77 -9.40 -10.30
C LYS A 53 4.91 -10.81 -10.88
N LEU A 54 6.15 -11.25 -11.08
CA LEU A 54 6.47 -12.63 -11.35
C LEU A 54 6.93 -13.27 -10.05
N SER A 55 6.39 -14.41 -9.71
CA SER A 55 6.79 -15.17 -8.54
C SER A 55 6.81 -16.66 -8.93
N ARG A 56 7.95 -17.29 -8.82
CA ARG A 56 8.14 -18.72 -9.16
C ARG A 56 7.57 -19.09 -10.53
N GLY A 57 7.83 -18.26 -11.54
CA GLY A 57 7.37 -18.45 -12.92
C GLY A 57 5.93 -18.01 -13.22
N THR A 58 5.14 -17.65 -12.21
CA THR A 58 3.78 -17.16 -12.41
C THR A 58 3.76 -15.64 -12.53
N LYS A 59 3.26 -15.12 -13.67
CA LYS A 59 3.08 -13.69 -13.92
C LYS A 59 1.69 -13.25 -13.49
N THR A 60 1.61 -12.36 -12.51
CA THR A 60 0.37 -11.78 -12.02
C THR A 60 0.32 -10.30 -12.35
N LYS A 61 -0.71 -9.86 -13.05
CA LYS A 61 -0.97 -8.44 -13.26
C LYS A 61 -1.49 -7.82 -11.97
N ILE A 62 -0.89 -6.71 -11.55
CA ILE A 62 -1.26 -6.01 -10.34
C ILE A 62 -2.26 -4.90 -10.68
N MET A 63 -1.90 -4.05 -11.66
CA MET A 63 -2.77 -2.95 -12.09
C MET A 63 -2.33 -2.36 -13.42
N THR A 64 -3.15 -1.44 -13.92
CA THR A 64 -2.84 -0.55 -15.04
C THR A 64 -2.96 0.89 -14.58
N LEU A 65 -2.01 1.72 -14.96
CA LEU A 65 -2.00 3.17 -14.74
C LEU A 65 -1.84 3.90 -16.08
N HIS A 66 -2.24 5.17 -16.13
CA HIS A 66 -2.25 5.95 -17.37
C HIS A 66 -1.22 7.08 -17.34
N ASP A 67 -0.94 7.62 -16.16
CA ASP A 67 0.10 8.61 -15.98
C ASP A 67 1.46 7.95 -15.77
N LYS A 68 2.47 8.42 -16.49
CA LYS A 68 3.83 7.87 -16.45
C LYS A 68 4.53 8.08 -15.12
N GLU A 69 4.43 9.27 -14.55
CA GLU A 69 5.13 9.62 -13.31
C GLU A 69 4.51 8.90 -12.13
N ILE A 70 3.19 8.86 -12.09
CA ILE A 70 2.41 8.10 -11.10
C ILE A 70 2.73 6.60 -11.21
N ALA A 71 2.83 6.06 -12.43
CA ALA A 71 3.14 4.65 -12.63
C ALA A 71 4.55 4.28 -12.13
N ILE A 72 5.56 5.10 -12.43
CA ILE A 72 6.93 4.90 -11.96
C ILE A 72 6.99 5.00 -10.42
N PHE A 73 6.37 6.01 -9.88
CA PHE A 73 6.31 6.25 -8.43
C PHE A 73 5.65 5.08 -7.70
N TYR A 74 4.45 4.68 -8.13
CA TYR A 74 3.75 3.58 -7.48
C TYR A 74 4.45 2.23 -7.68
N PHE A 75 5.07 2.01 -8.82
CA PHE A 75 5.92 0.85 -9.06
C PHE A 75 7.06 0.77 -8.05
N GLY A 76 7.74 1.87 -7.80
CA GLY A 76 8.78 1.97 -6.78
C GLY A 76 8.26 1.73 -5.36
N ILE A 77 7.11 2.32 -4.99
CA ILE A 77 6.45 2.07 -3.70
C ILE A 77 6.16 0.57 -3.52
N MET A 78 5.54 -0.06 -4.51
CA MET A 78 5.16 -1.46 -4.47
C MET A 78 6.38 -2.38 -4.24
N ILE A 79 7.52 -2.07 -4.87
CA ILE A 79 8.76 -2.78 -4.69
C ILE A 79 9.30 -2.58 -3.26
N LYS A 80 9.37 -1.33 -2.78
CA LYS A 80 9.78 -1.03 -1.39
C LYS A 80 8.85 -1.72 -0.38
N MET A 81 7.54 -1.70 -0.62
CA MET A 81 6.57 -2.36 0.25
C MET A 81 6.70 -3.89 0.26
N SER A 82 7.27 -4.51 -0.76
CA SER A 82 7.54 -5.97 -0.73
C SER A 82 8.56 -6.35 0.34
N ARG A 83 9.48 -5.46 0.68
CA ARG A 83 10.44 -5.56 1.79
C ARG A 83 9.93 -5.03 3.13
N PHE A 84 8.74 -4.50 3.15
CA PHE A 84 8.24 -3.70 4.25
C PHE A 84 8.23 -4.41 5.61
N LYS A 85 8.08 -5.72 5.64
CA LYS A 85 8.15 -6.51 6.88
C LYS A 85 9.52 -6.42 7.57
N THR A 86 10.58 -6.15 6.80
CA THR A 86 11.96 -6.06 7.29
C THR A 86 12.39 -4.64 7.63
N LEU A 87 11.88 -3.65 6.90
CA LEU A 87 12.34 -2.25 7.02
C LEU A 87 11.52 -1.42 8.01
N CYS A 88 10.29 -1.80 8.26
CA CYS A 88 9.39 -1.09 9.15
C CYS A 88 8.59 -2.11 9.97
N PRO A 89 8.97 -2.39 11.21
CA PRO A 89 8.29 -3.39 12.02
C PRO A 89 6.83 -2.99 12.18
N ARG A 90 5.93 -3.94 11.89
CA ARG A 90 4.51 -3.75 12.13
C ARG A 90 4.27 -3.52 13.61
N PRO A 91 3.37 -2.61 13.95
CA PRO A 91 2.88 -2.55 15.32
C PRO A 91 2.23 -3.91 15.67
N GLU A 92 2.84 -4.62 16.60
CA GLU A 92 2.25 -5.86 17.11
C GLU A 92 1.29 -5.54 18.24
N ILE A 93 0.01 -5.76 18.00
CA ILE A 93 -1.00 -5.77 19.05
C ILE A 93 -0.95 -7.15 19.70
N LYS A 94 -0.21 -7.26 20.81
CA LYS A 94 0.02 -8.54 21.51
C LYS A 94 -1.10 -8.88 22.50
N ASN A 95 -1.78 -7.88 23.04
CA ASN A 95 -2.75 -8.04 24.10
C ASN A 95 -4.18 -8.03 23.59
N THR A 96 -5.10 -8.61 24.34
CA THR A 96 -6.52 -8.43 24.12
C THR A 96 -6.90 -6.98 24.40
N ILE A 97 -7.62 -6.38 23.49
CA ILE A 97 -8.14 -5.01 23.62
C ILE A 97 -9.57 -5.14 24.14
N SER A 98 -9.84 -4.48 25.27
CA SER A 98 -11.11 -4.62 25.98
C SER A 98 -12.16 -3.59 25.58
N ASN A 99 -11.73 -2.42 25.10
CA ASN A 99 -12.60 -1.34 24.68
C ASN A 99 -11.92 -0.42 23.65
N GLU A 100 -12.71 0.45 23.04
CA GLU A 100 -12.30 1.34 21.95
C GLU A 100 -11.28 2.40 22.39
N ILE A 101 -11.38 2.87 23.64
CA ILE A 101 -10.42 3.84 24.19
C ILE A 101 -9.04 3.20 24.31
N GLU A 102 -8.98 1.97 24.81
CA GLU A 102 -7.75 1.18 24.88
C GLU A 102 -7.18 0.93 23.48
N ALA A 103 -8.04 0.58 22.50
CA ALA A 103 -7.66 0.40 21.11
C ALA A 103 -7.01 1.68 20.55
N LYS A 104 -7.68 2.83 20.70
CA LYS A 104 -7.20 4.11 20.23
C LYS A 104 -5.87 4.51 20.88
N ASN A 105 -5.75 4.36 22.18
CA ASN A 105 -4.52 4.64 22.92
C ASN A 105 -3.36 3.70 22.51
N CYS A 106 -3.64 2.44 22.30
CA CYS A 106 -2.64 1.47 21.83
C CYS A 106 -2.12 1.85 20.45
N LEU A 107 -3.01 2.14 19.51
CA LEU A 107 -2.67 2.43 18.11
C LEU A 107 -1.96 3.78 17.94
N SER A 108 -2.35 4.81 18.67
CA SER A 108 -1.77 6.15 18.60
C SER A 108 -0.30 6.23 19.06
N ARG A 109 0.24 5.16 19.63
CA ARG A 109 1.67 5.09 20.00
C ARG A 109 2.59 4.90 18.80
N PHE A 110 2.07 4.41 17.67
CA PHE A 110 2.87 4.08 16.48
C PHE A 110 2.19 4.44 15.14
N LEU A 111 0.95 4.88 15.16
CA LEU A 111 0.23 5.33 13.97
C LEU A 111 -0.14 6.80 14.13
N ASP A 112 -0.14 7.52 13.01
CA ASP A 112 -0.67 8.88 12.98
C ASP A 112 -2.18 8.85 13.24
N SER A 113 -2.61 9.46 14.33
CA SER A 113 -4.02 9.53 14.75
C SER A 113 -4.90 10.28 13.74
N ASN A 114 -4.32 11.02 12.81
CA ASN A 114 -5.07 11.65 11.74
C ASN A 114 -5.52 10.66 10.66
N LEU A 115 -4.84 9.50 10.54
CA LEU A 115 -5.07 8.51 9.48
C LEU A 115 -5.93 7.34 9.90
N PHE A 116 -6.45 7.33 11.14
CA PHE A 116 -7.41 6.31 11.56
C PHE A 116 -8.48 6.85 12.51
N GLU A 117 -9.58 6.11 12.64
CA GLU A 117 -10.64 6.38 13.60
C GLU A 117 -11.30 5.07 14.05
N ILE A 118 -11.87 5.08 15.26
CA ILE A 118 -12.61 3.97 15.84
C ILE A 118 -14.00 4.46 16.22
N GLU A 119 -15.04 3.69 15.85
CA GLU A 119 -16.47 3.94 16.04
C GLU A 119 -17.08 5.07 15.20
N ASN A 120 -16.26 5.93 14.59
CA ASN A 120 -16.76 7.01 13.76
C ASN A 120 -16.13 6.99 12.37
N TYR A 121 -16.84 7.56 11.40
CA TYR A 121 -16.28 7.83 10.09
C TYR A 121 -15.40 9.08 10.16
N LYS A 122 -14.24 9.00 9.55
CA LYS A 122 -13.29 10.11 9.46
C LYS A 122 -12.76 10.20 8.04
N LYS A 123 -12.89 11.40 7.46
CA LYS A 123 -12.43 11.71 6.11
C LYS A 123 -10.96 11.38 5.92
N ASP A 124 -10.64 10.73 4.79
CA ASP A 124 -9.27 10.37 4.37
C ASP A 124 -8.53 9.50 5.40
N ALA A 125 -9.26 8.55 6.01
CA ALA A 125 -8.76 7.72 7.10
C ALA A 125 -9.26 6.27 7.01
N ILE A 126 -8.52 5.36 7.66
CA ILE A 126 -8.97 3.99 7.86
C ILE A 126 -9.83 3.96 9.14
N CYS A 127 -11.05 3.47 9.02
CA CYS A 127 -12.02 3.47 10.12
C CYS A 127 -12.36 2.03 10.54
N LEU A 128 -12.58 1.85 11.85
CA LEU A 128 -13.09 0.62 12.45
C LEU A 128 -14.46 0.90 13.03
N ILE A 129 -15.49 0.27 12.48
CA ILE A 129 -16.90 0.48 12.85
C ILE A 129 -17.47 -0.81 13.42
N ASN A 130 -18.23 -0.69 14.52
CA ASN A 130 -19.00 -1.82 15.06
C ASN A 130 -20.36 -1.87 14.37
N GLU A 131 -20.60 -2.94 13.62
CA GLU A 131 -21.88 -3.20 12.95
C GLU A 131 -22.48 -4.52 13.48
N LYS A 132 -23.51 -4.41 14.31
CA LYS A 132 -24.29 -5.58 14.80
C LYS A 132 -23.40 -6.70 15.38
N ASN A 133 -22.47 -6.35 16.26
CA ASN A 133 -21.50 -7.25 16.91
C ASN A 133 -20.40 -7.79 15.99
N THR A 134 -20.20 -7.19 14.82
CA THR A 134 -19.09 -7.48 13.92
C THR A 134 -18.32 -6.18 13.69
N TYR A 135 -16.99 -6.28 13.69
CA TYR A 135 -16.14 -5.13 13.46
C TYR A 135 -15.76 -5.04 11.98
N VAL A 136 -16.16 -3.95 11.34
CA VAL A 136 -15.88 -3.66 9.93
C VAL A 136 -14.75 -2.65 9.84
N VAL A 137 -13.74 -2.96 9.05
CA VAL A 137 -12.63 -2.04 8.73
C VAL A 137 -12.78 -1.55 7.30
N GLY A 138 -12.68 -0.26 7.08
CA GLY A 138 -12.75 0.33 5.75
C GLY A 138 -12.01 1.65 5.65
N TYR A 139 -11.83 2.11 4.43
CA TYR A 139 -11.32 3.44 4.12
C TYR A 139 -12.49 4.40 3.88
N CYS A 140 -12.51 5.50 4.60
CA CYS A 140 -13.43 6.59 4.37
C CYS A 140 -12.73 7.65 3.50
N ASP A 141 -13.22 7.85 2.30
CA ASP A 141 -12.58 8.77 1.35
C ASP A 141 -12.88 10.25 1.65
N ILE A 142 -12.40 11.13 0.75
CA ILE A 142 -12.60 12.58 0.89
C ILE A 142 -14.07 13.03 0.79
N ASP A 143 -14.91 12.21 0.17
CA ASP A 143 -16.34 12.45 0.01
C ASP A 143 -17.16 11.78 1.11
N MET A 144 -16.49 11.24 2.14
CA MET A 144 -17.10 10.49 3.25
C MET A 144 -17.77 9.17 2.81
N ILE A 145 -17.37 8.62 1.66
CA ILE A 145 -17.83 7.30 1.22
C ILE A 145 -16.96 6.22 1.87
N PHE A 146 -17.60 5.26 2.51
CA PHE A 146 -16.92 4.18 3.21
C PHE A 146 -16.70 2.97 2.28
N HIS A 147 -15.45 2.62 2.04
CA HIS A 147 -15.03 1.50 1.21
C HIS A 147 -14.53 0.35 2.10
N THR A 148 -15.23 -0.76 2.10
CA THR A 148 -14.91 -1.90 2.97
C THR A 148 -13.58 -2.55 2.62
N ILE A 149 -12.76 -2.80 3.63
CA ILE A 149 -11.51 -3.58 3.58
C ILE A 149 -11.76 -4.99 4.14
N SER A 150 -12.34 -5.09 5.33
CA SER A 150 -12.65 -6.35 6.02
C SER A 150 -13.95 -6.19 6.80
N ASN A 151 -14.84 -7.19 6.72
CA ASN A 151 -16.20 -7.13 7.30
C ASN A 151 -16.54 -8.31 8.22
N ASP A 152 -15.56 -9.12 8.61
CA ASP A 152 -15.76 -10.38 9.34
C ASP A 152 -14.91 -10.48 10.62
N ASN A 153 -14.54 -9.36 11.20
CA ASN A 153 -13.74 -9.36 12.42
C ASN A 153 -14.64 -9.63 13.64
N SER A 154 -14.51 -10.81 14.24
CA SER A 154 -15.36 -11.28 15.34
C SER A 154 -15.07 -10.62 16.69
N SER A 155 -14.04 -9.79 16.79
CA SER A 155 -13.68 -9.07 18.02
C SER A 155 -13.03 -7.73 17.73
N LEU A 156 -13.13 -6.80 18.68
CA LEU A 156 -12.44 -5.52 18.64
C LEU A 156 -10.93 -5.69 18.44
N THR A 157 -10.32 -6.67 19.10
CA THR A 157 -8.88 -6.95 18.95
C THR A 157 -8.52 -7.34 17.52
N MET A 158 -9.34 -8.16 16.86
CA MET A 158 -9.12 -8.55 15.47
C MET A 158 -9.30 -7.35 14.54
N GLY A 159 -10.36 -6.58 14.71
CA GLY A 159 -10.61 -5.34 13.97
C GLY A 159 -9.47 -4.34 14.13
N ALA A 160 -8.97 -4.13 15.35
CA ALA A 160 -7.85 -3.24 15.63
C ALA A 160 -6.54 -3.70 14.97
N LYS A 161 -6.28 -5.01 14.87
CA LYS A 161 -5.11 -5.56 14.13
C LYS A 161 -5.22 -5.30 12.64
N VAL A 162 -6.42 -5.45 12.07
CA VAL A 162 -6.67 -5.15 10.65
C VAL A 162 -6.54 -3.65 10.40
N LEU A 163 -7.18 -2.82 11.23
CA LEU A 163 -7.06 -1.36 11.20
C LEU A 163 -5.59 -0.93 11.22
N ALA A 164 -4.81 -1.43 12.19
CA ALA A 164 -3.40 -1.12 12.32
C ALA A 164 -2.59 -1.44 11.06
N ASN A 165 -2.81 -2.61 10.46
CA ASN A 165 -2.10 -3.04 9.27
C ASN A 165 -2.37 -2.12 8.06
N PHE A 166 -3.63 -1.73 7.86
CA PHE A 166 -3.99 -0.90 6.71
C PHE A 166 -3.68 0.58 6.94
N THR A 167 -3.87 1.09 8.15
CA THR A 167 -3.43 2.46 8.50
C THR A 167 -1.93 2.62 8.31
N TRP A 168 -1.15 1.64 8.72
CA TRP A 168 0.29 1.65 8.58
C TRP A 168 0.75 1.65 7.10
N LYS A 169 0.11 0.85 6.22
CA LYS A 169 0.36 0.90 4.77
C LYS A 169 0.01 2.27 4.21
N TYR A 170 -1.12 2.83 4.64
CA TYR A 170 -1.60 4.13 4.18
C TYR A 170 -0.68 5.27 4.65
N MET A 171 -0.25 5.24 5.91
CA MET A 171 0.72 6.17 6.47
C MET A 171 2.04 6.17 5.67
N TYR A 172 2.56 4.98 5.36
CA TYR A 172 3.76 4.86 4.53
C TYR A 172 3.57 5.43 3.13
N PHE A 173 2.44 5.14 2.50
CA PHE A 173 2.11 5.69 1.18
C PHE A 173 2.06 7.23 1.21
N LYS A 174 1.38 7.81 2.21
CA LYS A 174 1.33 9.27 2.40
C LYS A 174 2.72 9.87 2.65
N GLN A 175 3.55 9.18 3.43
CA GLN A 175 4.92 9.60 3.67
C GLN A 175 5.75 9.61 2.39
N MET A 176 5.62 8.60 1.54
CA MET A 176 6.32 8.53 0.26
C MET A 176 5.88 9.64 -0.71
N ILE A 177 4.59 9.94 -0.79
CA ILE A 177 4.07 11.06 -1.57
C ILE A 177 4.76 12.36 -1.14
N LYS A 178 4.83 12.60 0.16
CA LYS A 178 5.44 13.82 0.72
C LYS A 178 6.97 13.84 0.50
N GLU A 179 7.64 12.72 0.69
CA GLU A 179 9.11 12.61 0.56
C GLU A 179 9.58 12.85 -0.88
N TYR A 180 8.80 12.39 -1.86
CA TYR A 180 9.14 12.52 -3.28
C TYR A 180 8.42 13.67 -3.99
N ASP A 181 7.73 14.52 -3.24
CA ASP A 181 7.02 15.72 -3.74
C ASP A 181 6.12 15.42 -4.96
N ILE A 182 5.38 14.31 -4.86
CA ILE A 182 4.48 13.88 -5.92
C ILE A 182 3.13 14.54 -5.74
N GLU A 183 2.71 15.32 -6.73
CA GLU A 183 1.36 15.85 -6.80
C GLU A 183 0.39 14.76 -7.26
N LEU A 184 -0.42 14.27 -6.35
CA LEU A 184 -1.50 13.31 -6.62
C LEU A 184 -2.85 13.97 -6.33
N ASP A 185 -3.62 14.22 -7.38
CA ASP A 185 -5.03 14.59 -7.21
C ASP A 185 -5.83 13.35 -6.80
N GLN A 186 -6.47 13.41 -5.64
CA GLN A 186 -7.27 12.33 -5.08
C GLN A 186 -8.49 11.97 -5.97
N ASN A 187 -8.90 12.85 -6.87
CA ASN A 187 -9.95 12.59 -7.84
C ASN A 187 -9.47 11.85 -9.10
N GLN A 188 -8.17 11.79 -9.33
CA GLN A 188 -7.61 11.08 -10.48
C GLN A 188 -7.90 9.59 -10.44
N VAL A 189 -8.15 9.04 -11.63
CA VAL A 189 -8.44 7.60 -11.81
C VAL A 189 -7.29 6.74 -11.28
N ASP A 190 -6.05 7.14 -11.55
CA ASP A 190 -4.86 6.40 -11.14
C ASP A 190 -4.68 6.42 -9.62
N TYR A 191 -4.94 7.55 -8.93
CA TYR A 191 -4.91 7.61 -7.47
C TYR A 191 -5.94 6.65 -6.83
N LYS A 192 -7.18 6.66 -7.33
CA LYS A 192 -8.23 5.75 -6.86
C LYS A 192 -7.87 4.28 -7.11
N ALA A 193 -7.27 3.97 -8.26
CA ALA A 193 -6.78 2.63 -8.57
C ALA A 193 -5.65 2.19 -7.62
N ILE A 194 -4.73 3.09 -7.32
CA ILE A 194 -3.66 2.85 -6.34
C ILE A 194 -4.23 2.54 -4.96
N LEU A 195 -5.15 3.37 -4.45
CA LEU A 195 -5.77 3.14 -3.14
C LEU A 195 -6.52 1.82 -3.08
N ARG A 196 -7.27 1.47 -4.12
CA ARG A 196 -7.95 0.17 -4.20
C ARG A 196 -6.98 -0.99 -4.07
N ASN A 197 -5.86 -0.94 -4.78
CA ASN A 197 -4.85 -1.99 -4.71
C ASN A 197 -4.12 -2.01 -3.35
N LEU A 198 -3.67 -0.85 -2.88
CA LEU A 198 -2.93 -0.70 -1.63
C LEU A 198 -3.72 -1.17 -0.41
N LEU A 199 -4.99 -0.78 -0.35
CA LEU A 199 -5.88 -1.03 0.77
C LEU A 199 -6.77 -2.27 0.57
N ASN A 200 -6.67 -2.93 -0.60
CA ASN A 200 -7.50 -4.10 -0.91
C ASN A 200 -9.01 -3.80 -0.79
N LEU A 201 -9.44 -2.62 -1.29
CA LEU A 201 -10.83 -2.21 -1.20
C LEU A 201 -11.71 -3.12 -2.03
N LYS A 202 -12.79 -3.61 -1.42
CA LYS A 202 -13.83 -4.40 -2.10
C LYS A 202 -14.71 -3.45 -2.94
N ASN A 203 -15.10 -3.91 -4.11
CA ASN A 203 -16.05 -3.21 -4.97
C ASN A 203 -17.45 -3.21 -4.35
#